data_e0912301aa2b157c2a152e025f277a4d
#
_entry.id   e0912301aa2b157c2a152e025f277a4d
#
_cell.length_a   1.000
_cell.length_b   1.000
_cell.length_c   1.000
_cell.angle_alpha   90.00
_cell.angle_beta   90.00
_cell.angle_gamma   90.00
#
_symmetry.space_group_name_H-M   'P 1'
#
loop_
_entity.id
_entity.type
_entity.pdbx_description
1 polymer ?
#
loop_
_entity_poly.entity_id
_entity_poly.type
_entity_poly.pdbx_seq_one_letter_code
_entity_poly.pdbx_strand_id
1 'polypeptide(L)'
;MENQQVFKLIEGVFTSEEAGSVLTTLINSKIDYHNLEDFSSHIRFNNDISNSKKRLLELNETKEEIKKLLKVAEGKGLNLVIKSTIEISFE
;
A
#
# COMPACT_ATOMS: atom_id res chain seq x y z
N MET A 1 19.66 22.01 -2.44
CA MET A 1 20.39 20.75 -2.64
C MET A 1 19.45 19.58 -2.57
N GLU A 2 19.58 18.68 -3.50
CA GLU A 2 18.73 17.52 -3.57
C GLU A 2 19.32 16.36 -2.76
N ASN A 3 18.55 15.87 -1.79
CA ASN A 3 18.96 14.72 -0.98
C ASN A 3 18.00 13.56 -1.18
N GLN A 4 17.39 13.54 -2.35
CA GLN A 4 16.41 12.52 -2.68
C GLN A 4 17.10 11.24 -3.15
N GLN A 5 16.65 10.13 -2.61
CA GLN A 5 17.10 8.80 -3.01
C GLN A 5 15.88 8.02 -3.51
N VAL A 6 16.07 7.26 -4.56
CA VAL A 6 15.01 6.43 -5.12
C VAL A 6 15.47 4.97 -5.13
N PHE A 7 14.67 4.11 -4.55
CA PHE A 7 14.96 2.68 -4.46
C PHE A 7 13.86 1.89 -5.13
N LYS A 8 14.23 0.87 -5.89
CA LYS A 8 13.25 -0.05 -6.45
C LYS A 8 12.85 -1.03 -5.38
N LEU A 9 11.55 -1.13 -5.10
CA LEU A 9 11.04 -2.09 -4.14
C LEU A 9 10.58 -3.36 -4.85
N ILE A 10 9.79 -3.20 -5.91
CA ILE A 10 9.25 -4.30 -6.68
C ILE A 10 9.37 -3.97 -8.15
N GLU A 11 9.81 -4.94 -8.93
CA GLU A 11 9.82 -4.81 -10.38
C GLU A 11 9.78 -6.20 -10.98
N GLY A 12 8.73 -6.50 -11.74
CA GLY A 12 8.66 -7.80 -12.38
C GLY A 12 7.28 -8.11 -12.93
N VAL A 13 7.19 -9.31 -13.48
CA VAL A 13 5.94 -9.85 -14.02
C VAL A 13 5.46 -10.95 -13.07
N PHE A 14 4.21 -10.87 -12.68
CA PHE A 14 3.63 -11.77 -11.70
C PHE A 14 2.34 -12.39 -12.22
N THR A 15 2.07 -13.62 -11.81
CA THR A 15 0.76 -14.20 -12.01
C THR A 15 -0.25 -13.49 -11.13
N SER A 16 -1.55 -13.68 -11.40
CA SER A 16 -2.58 -13.04 -10.55
C SER A 16 -2.46 -13.51 -9.10
N GLU A 17 -2.11 -14.77 -8.87
CA GLU A 17 -1.91 -15.30 -7.53
C GLU A 17 -0.72 -14.66 -6.83
N GLU A 18 0.43 -14.60 -7.51
CA GLU A 18 1.63 -13.98 -6.97
C GLU A 18 1.42 -12.48 -6.70
N ALA A 19 0.80 -11.79 -7.65
CA ALA A 19 0.50 -10.37 -7.51
C ALA A 19 -0.43 -10.13 -6.32
N GLY A 20 -1.43 -10.99 -6.15
CA GLY A 20 -2.34 -10.90 -5.02
C GLY A 20 -1.63 -11.01 -3.69
N SER A 21 -0.70 -11.96 -3.57
CA SER A 21 0.07 -12.15 -2.35
C SER A 21 0.95 -10.93 -2.04
N VAL A 22 1.69 -10.45 -3.03
CA VAL A 22 2.61 -9.32 -2.86
C VAL A 22 1.85 -8.04 -2.52
N LEU A 23 0.84 -7.70 -3.31
CA LEU A 23 0.09 -6.45 -3.14
C LEU A 23 -0.71 -6.44 -1.85
N THR A 24 -1.34 -7.57 -1.51
CA THR A 24 -2.10 -7.66 -0.27
C THR A 24 -1.20 -7.48 0.94
N THR A 25 -0.02 -8.09 0.93
CA THR A 25 0.95 -7.95 2.03
C THR A 25 1.38 -6.49 2.19
N LEU A 26 1.69 -5.80 1.09
CA LEU A 26 2.09 -4.40 1.16
C LEU A 26 0.99 -3.51 1.71
N ILE A 27 -0.23 -3.69 1.23
CA ILE A 27 -1.34 -2.86 1.67
C ILE A 27 -1.70 -3.14 3.13
N ASN A 28 -1.71 -4.40 3.55
CA ASN A 28 -1.99 -4.75 4.93
C ASN A 28 -0.93 -4.19 5.87
N SER A 29 0.33 -4.20 5.46
CA SER A 29 1.40 -3.59 6.26
C SER A 29 1.17 -2.09 6.45
N LYS A 30 0.70 -1.41 5.42
CA LYS A 30 0.41 0.02 5.52
C LYS A 30 -0.81 0.28 6.40
N ILE A 31 -1.82 -0.55 6.30
CA ILE A 31 -3.00 -0.45 7.16
C ILE A 31 -2.60 -0.67 8.62
N ASP A 32 -1.81 -1.68 8.90
CA ASP A 32 -1.34 -1.97 10.26
C ASP A 32 -0.54 -0.81 10.83
N TYR A 33 0.31 -0.19 10.02
CA TYR A 33 1.07 0.98 10.44
C TYR A 33 0.16 2.14 10.84
N HIS A 34 -0.87 2.42 10.05
CA HIS A 34 -1.80 3.50 10.37
C HIS A 34 -2.61 3.21 11.62
N ASN A 35 -2.99 1.96 11.85
CA ASN A 35 -3.69 1.59 13.07
C ASN A 35 -2.82 1.84 14.30
N LEU A 36 -1.54 1.48 14.23
CA LEU A 36 -0.62 1.69 15.32
C LEU A 36 -0.36 3.18 15.57
N GLU A 37 -0.19 3.94 14.50
CA GLU A 37 0.02 5.39 14.59
C GLU A 37 -1.19 6.08 15.22
N ASP A 38 -2.38 5.69 14.79
CA ASP A 38 -3.63 6.23 15.31
C ASP A 38 -3.75 6.00 16.81
N PHE A 39 -3.47 4.79 17.24
CA PHE A 39 -3.50 4.42 18.65
C PHE A 39 -2.52 5.25 19.46
N SER A 40 -1.29 5.38 18.99
CA SER A 40 -0.26 6.15 19.68
C SER A 40 -0.62 7.63 19.78
N SER A 41 -1.11 8.21 18.70
CA SER A 41 -1.50 9.62 18.69
C SER A 41 -2.67 9.88 19.64
N HIS A 42 -3.62 9.00 19.67
CA HIS A 42 -4.78 9.11 20.56
C HIS A 42 -4.36 9.12 22.02
N ILE A 43 -3.44 8.26 22.39
CA ILE A 43 -2.99 8.14 23.77
C ILE A 43 -2.12 9.33 24.19
N ARG A 44 -1.17 9.71 23.33
CA ARG A 44 -0.18 10.71 23.70
C ARG A 44 -0.70 12.12 23.67
N PHE A 45 -1.38 12.48 22.60
CA PHE A 45 -1.64 13.88 22.29
C PHE A 45 -3.11 14.21 22.21
N ASN A 46 -3.95 13.22 22.29
CA ASN A 46 -5.39 13.42 22.06
C ASN A 46 -5.63 14.15 20.74
N ASN A 47 -4.84 13.80 19.72
CA ASN A 47 -4.93 14.39 18.40
C ASN A 47 -6.16 13.92 17.66
N ASP A 48 -6.54 14.71 16.68
CA ASP A 48 -7.59 14.34 15.76
C ASP A 48 -7.12 13.15 14.92
N ILE A 49 -7.83 12.04 15.02
CA ILE A 49 -7.50 10.81 14.30
C ILE A 49 -8.24 10.71 12.97
N SER A 50 -9.01 11.72 12.58
CA SER A 50 -9.83 11.66 11.37
C SER A 50 -8.99 11.50 10.11
N ASN A 51 -7.79 12.08 10.07
CA ASN A 51 -6.89 11.93 8.93
C ASN A 51 -6.41 10.50 8.76
N SER A 52 -6.03 9.83 9.86
CA SER A 52 -5.64 8.42 9.82
C SER A 52 -6.80 7.53 9.41
N LYS A 53 -7.98 7.79 9.91
CA LYS A 53 -9.17 7.04 9.52
C LYS A 53 -9.48 7.20 8.04
N LYS A 54 -9.34 8.42 7.53
CA LYS A 54 -9.53 8.70 6.12
C LYS A 54 -8.54 7.91 5.26
N ARG A 55 -7.26 7.90 5.67
CA ARG A 55 -6.24 7.12 4.96
C ARG A 55 -6.54 5.63 4.99
N LEU A 56 -7.03 5.12 6.11
CA LEU A 56 -7.44 3.72 6.22
C LEU A 56 -8.56 3.38 5.26
N LEU A 57 -9.55 4.25 5.14
CA LEU A 57 -10.63 4.06 4.19
C LEU A 57 -10.10 4.04 2.75
N GLU A 58 -9.22 4.97 2.41
CA GLU A 58 -8.60 5.03 1.09
C GLU A 58 -7.81 3.75 0.80
N LEU A 59 -7.05 3.25 1.77
CA LEU A 59 -6.28 2.03 1.61
C LEU A 59 -7.18 0.81 1.42
N ASN A 60 -8.28 0.74 2.16
CA ASN A 60 -9.24 -0.34 2.00
C ASN A 60 -9.93 -0.29 0.64
N GLU A 61 -10.26 0.89 0.15
CA GLU A 61 -10.81 1.07 -1.19
C GLU A 61 -9.82 0.62 -2.25
N THR A 62 -8.56 1.01 -2.11
CA THR A 62 -7.49 0.60 -3.01
C THR A 62 -7.35 -0.92 -3.02
N LYS A 63 -7.40 -1.53 -1.84
CA LYS A 63 -7.33 -2.98 -1.70
C LYS A 63 -8.45 -3.67 -2.47
N GLU A 64 -9.68 -3.16 -2.36
CA GLU A 64 -10.81 -3.74 -3.08
C GLU A 64 -10.69 -3.55 -4.60
N GLU A 65 -10.20 -2.41 -5.04
CA GLU A 65 -9.95 -2.16 -6.46
C GLU A 65 -8.91 -3.10 -7.02
N ILE A 66 -7.84 -3.35 -6.26
CA ILE A 66 -6.79 -4.30 -6.66
C ILE A 66 -7.37 -5.70 -6.74
N LYS A 67 -8.19 -6.11 -5.80
CA LYS A 67 -8.83 -7.42 -5.83
C LYS A 67 -9.67 -7.61 -7.10
N LYS A 68 -10.40 -6.57 -7.51
CA LYS A 68 -11.20 -6.62 -8.74
C LYS A 68 -10.31 -6.77 -9.96
N LEU A 69 -9.21 -6.03 -10.00
CA LEU A 69 -8.25 -6.11 -11.09
C LEU A 69 -7.62 -7.50 -11.19
N LEU A 70 -7.27 -8.08 -10.04
CA LEU A 70 -6.71 -9.42 -9.98
C LEU A 70 -7.69 -10.47 -10.51
N LYS A 71 -8.96 -10.33 -10.20
CA LYS A 71 -9.99 -11.24 -10.71
C LYS A 71 -10.12 -11.14 -12.23
N VAL A 72 -10.02 -9.94 -12.77
CA VAL A 72 -10.06 -9.75 -14.22
C VAL A 72 -8.86 -10.42 -14.88
N ALA A 73 -7.67 -10.24 -14.33
CA ALA A 73 -6.46 -10.86 -14.85
C ALA A 73 -6.54 -12.38 -14.80
N GLU A 74 -7.02 -12.93 -13.69
CA GLU A 74 -7.19 -14.36 -13.53
C GLU A 74 -8.17 -14.93 -14.56
N GLY A 75 -9.30 -14.27 -14.74
CA GLY A 75 -10.32 -14.70 -15.69
C GLY A 75 -9.85 -14.68 -17.15
N LYS A 76 -8.91 -13.79 -17.46
CA LYS A 76 -8.36 -13.66 -18.82
C LYS A 76 -7.03 -14.39 -18.99
N GLY A 77 -6.50 -14.99 -17.95
CA GLY A 77 -5.21 -15.66 -18.00
C GLY A 77 -4.04 -14.70 -18.24
N LEU A 78 -4.15 -13.49 -17.74
CA LEU A 78 -3.13 -12.46 -17.93
C LEU A 78 -2.21 -12.36 -16.73
N ASN A 79 -0.94 -12.05 -16.99
CA ASN A 79 0.02 -11.72 -15.94
C ASN A 79 -0.03 -10.21 -15.69
N LEU A 80 0.50 -9.80 -14.53
CA LEU A 80 0.55 -8.39 -14.15
C LEU A 80 1.98 -7.92 -14.05
N VAL A 81 2.24 -6.74 -14.58
CA VAL A 81 3.52 -6.06 -14.42
C VAL A 81 3.38 -5.13 -13.23
N ILE A 82 4.21 -5.33 -12.22
CA ILE A 82 4.17 -4.50 -11.01
C ILE A 82 5.49 -3.78 -10.89
N LYS A 83 5.40 -2.46 -10.68
CA LYS A 83 6.56 -1.61 -10.41
C LYS A 83 6.25 -0.78 -9.19
N SER A 84 7.16 -0.80 -8.23
CA SER A 84 7.03 0.00 -7.01
C SER A 84 8.38 0.56 -6.62
N THR A 85 8.41 1.84 -6.31
CA THR A 85 9.62 2.51 -5.88
C THR A 85 9.37 3.23 -4.56
N ILE A 86 10.46 3.45 -3.83
CA ILE A 86 10.45 4.24 -2.60
C ILE A 86 11.31 5.46 -2.83
N GLU A 87 10.75 6.63 -2.59
CA GLU A 87 11.47 7.88 -2.67
C GLU A 87 11.69 8.39 -1.25
N ILE A 88 12.93 8.65 -0.92
CA ILE A 88 13.31 9.15 0.40
C ILE A 88 14.07 10.44 0.21
N SER A 89 13.66 11.48 0.93
CA SER A 89 14.36 12.76 0.90
C SER A 89 14.48 13.28 2.32
N PHE A 90 15.49 14.10 2.53
CA PHE A 90 15.68 14.76 3.81
C PHE A 90 14.93 16.09 3.81
N GLU A 91 14.29 16.36 4.93
CA GLU A 91 13.49 17.56 5.07
C GLU A 91 14.22 18.65 5.87
#